data_4b37d6e36bce6ae99ac2c87b995eaf2c
#
_entry.id   4b37d6e36bce6ae99ac2c87b995eaf2c
#
_cell.length_a   1.000
_cell.length_b   1.000
_cell.length_c   1.000
_cell.angle_alpha   90.00
_cell.angle_beta   90.00
_cell.angle_gamma   90.00
#
_symmetry.space_group_name_H-M   'P 1'
#
loop_
_entity.id
_entity.type
_entity.pdbx_description
1 polymer ?
#
loop_
_entity_poly.entity_id
_entity_poly.type
_entity_poly.pdbx_seq_one_letter_code
_entity_poly.pdbx_strand_id
1 'polypeptide(L)'
;MSVARVFVLDSSTGAIAKVNGQLALAGLAGPSEYFEIGKALSDAPSASTGSKRLKDKYGVTLGGVTCAARPFDFYLYAYATSLNTYHCRAVRAKAKDIAGGPWKITGAGGTAKRAEIVEWVKHAFKDRSFSKGMENVWTDYEAIGNAYMEIIPDATGRPAEFAHIPSTEMWIRLDDMGFVQQKNGEYAHFRRYGIDPAKFDDLKPTDPLRADGVSSVTHFTQYFPWSLYYGIPSIMPAWNSIVISVLLAEFNMNFFNNNAVPDYAVTLSGEWDDDADEKIRDYFKRHLKGKSHKTLVLRTPDGATIKFDKLTSDNAKEGSFRLLRTDCRDEILQAHGVPPSKAGIHETGKLGGKDGGEQNDEYKDSVVTPGRNEVTSHIDRLIVDAFDTAPGDFHFEFEPYNTDDVLQDAQVDAIYLEHQVVTPGAVAAKRFPELPPIAGSEQVLPYKTATTATADDLGGLQKQIREMAGAR
;
A
#
# COMPACT_ATOMS: atom_id res chain seq x y z
N MET A 1 -21.19 28.57 9.90
CA MET A 1 -19.93 27.95 9.42
C MET A 1 -19.52 26.90 10.45
N SER A 2 -19.77 25.63 10.14
CA SER A 2 -19.37 24.52 11.01
C SER A 2 -17.91 24.20 10.69
N VAL A 3 -17.04 24.37 11.66
CA VAL A 3 -15.60 24.12 11.55
C VAL A 3 -15.40 22.61 11.58
N ALA A 4 -14.81 22.06 10.53
CA ALA A 4 -14.37 20.67 10.51
C ALA A 4 -13.44 20.41 11.70
N ARG A 5 -13.74 19.41 12.51
CA ARG A 5 -12.93 19.04 13.66
C ARG A 5 -11.95 17.97 13.21
N VAL A 6 -10.71 18.36 12.96
CA VAL A 6 -9.61 17.42 12.78
C VAL A 6 -9.06 17.07 14.16
N PHE A 7 -9.02 15.79 14.48
CA PHE A 7 -8.42 15.30 15.72
C PHE A 7 -6.98 14.87 15.40
N VAL A 8 -6.01 15.44 16.09
CA VAL A 8 -4.63 15.00 16.08
C VAL A 8 -4.37 14.27 17.39
N LEU A 9 -3.89 13.04 17.31
CA LEU A 9 -3.43 12.31 18.49
C LEU A 9 -2.06 12.88 18.87
N ASP A 10 -1.94 13.45 20.05
CA ASP A 10 -0.65 13.82 20.61
C ASP A 10 0.11 12.54 21.00
N SER A 11 1.19 12.27 20.28
CA SER A 11 2.01 11.07 20.45
C SER A 11 2.74 11.03 21.82
N SER A 12 2.80 12.15 22.53
CA SER A 12 3.45 12.23 23.86
C SER A 12 2.53 11.89 25.01
N THR A 13 1.21 12.11 24.85
CA THR A 13 0.22 11.97 25.92
C THR A 13 -0.88 10.97 25.63
N GLY A 14 -1.01 10.49 24.38
CA GLY A 14 -2.13 9.65 23.93
C GLY A 14 -3.48 10.37 23.92
N ALA A 15 -3.50 11.69 24.10
CA ALA A 15 -4.71 12.49 24.14
C ALA A 15 -5.09 13.01 22.76
N ILE A 16 -6.39 12.99 22.48
CA ILE A 16 -6.95 13.60 21.27
C ILE A 16 -7.06 15.10 21.47
N ALA A 17 -6.20 15.89 20.84
CA ALA A 17 -6.27 17.34 20.87
C ALA A 17 -7.19 17.87 19.76
N LYS A 18 -8.10 18.79 20.11
CA LYS A 18 -8.89 19.55 19.15
C LYS A 18 -8.03 20.64 18.53
N VAL A 19 -7.82 20.57 17.22
CA VAL A 19 -7.19 21.65 16.46
C VAL A 19 -8.26 22.61 15.97
N ASN A 20 -8.22 23.86 16.44
CA ASN A 20 -9.12 24.93 16.01
C ASN A 20 -8.79 25.33 14.57
N GLY A 21 -9.70 25.03 13.64
CA GLY A 21 -10.08 25.82 12.46
C GLY A 21 -9.05 26.14 11.38
N GLN A 22 -7.78 25.89 11.55
CA GLN A 22 -6.81 25.78 10.47
C GLN A 22 -6.38 24.32 10.39
N LEU A 23 -6.55 23.72 9.22
CA LEU A 23 -5.76 22.53 8.91
C LEU A 23 -4.33 22.94 9.22
N ALA A 24 -3.88 22.56 10.39
CA ALA A 24 -2.47 22.49 10.61
C ALA A 24 -1.98 21.35 9.69
N LEU A 25 -1.71 21.70 8.45
CA LEU A 25 -0.65 21.11 7.62
C LEU A 25 0.69 21.22 8.37
N ALA A 26 0.63 21.23 9.69
CA ALA A 26 1.74 21.37 10.64
C ALA A 26 2.56 20.09 10.78
N GLY A 27 2.42 19.17 9.87
CA GLY A 27 3.40 18.12 9.65
C GLY A 27 4.10 18.24 8.30
N LEU A 28 3.68 19.19 7.47
CA LEU A 28 4.40 19.60 6.29
C LEU A 28 5.00 20.97 6.62
N ALA A 29 6.22 20.97 7.15
CA ALA A 29 7.09 22.13 7.02
C ALA A 29 7.00 22.57 5.57
N GLY A 30 6.63 23.83 5.32
CA GLY A 30 6.49 24.34 3.95
C GLY A 30 7.82 24.23 3.19
N PRO A 31 7.82 24.26 1.86
CA PRO A 31 9.05 24.21 1.06
C PRO A 31 10.13 25.19 1.49
N SER A 32 9.74 26.29 2.15
CA SER A 32 10.65 27.30 2.70
C SER A 32 11.46 26.81 3.91
N GLU A 33 10.89 25.98 4.80
CA GLU A 33 11.63 25.45 5.96
C GLU A 33 12.62 24.34 5.55
N TYR A 34 12.29 23.57 4.51
CA TYR A 34 13.22 22.59 3.93
C TYR A 34 14.40 23.29 3.20
N PHE A 35 14.17 24.47 2.63
CA PHE A 35 15.22 25.25 1.98
C PHE A 35 16.21 25.85 2.97
N GLU A 36 15.80 26.17 4.19
CA GLU A 36 16.71 26.66 5.25
C GLU A 36 17.55 25.54 5.88
N ILE A 37 17.01 24.31 5.96
CA ILE A 37 17.78 23.13 6.37
C ILE A 37 18.90 22.85 5.35
N GLY A 38 18.67 23.03 4.05
CA GLY A 38 19.68 22.90 3.01
C GLY A 38 20.84 23.94 3.11
N LYS A 39 20.55 25.14 3.61
CA LYS A 39 21.55 26.19 3.82
C LYS A 39 22.45 25.93 5.03
N ALA A 40 21.92 25.34 6.09
CA ALA A 40 22.74 24.99 7.28
C ALA A 40 23.74 23.85 7.02
N LEU A 41 23.59 23.11 5.91
CA LEU A 41 24.47 22.01 5.51
C LEU A 41 25.75 22.49 4.79
N SER A 42 25.84 23.78 4.36
CA SER A 42 26.98 24.30 3.59
C SER A 42 28.18 24.66 4.41
N ASP A 43 28.11 24.77 5.73
CA ASP A 43 29.13 25.38 6.59
C ASP A 43 29.88 24.41 7.53
N ALA A 44 29.96 23.12 7.23
CA ALA A 44 30.67 22.15 8.09
C ALA A 44 32.12 21.88 7.63
N PRO A 45 33.09 21.93 8.53
CA PRO A 45 34.50 21.64 8.20
C PRO A 45 34.75 20.15 8.05
N SER A 46 35.59 19.80 7.08
CA SER A 46 36.01 18.46 6.71
C SER A 46 37.10 17.90 7.63
N ALA A 47 36.97 16.64 8.03
CA ALA A 47 38.05 15.63 8.01
C ALA A 47 37.64 14.33 8.68
N SER A 48 37.58 13.22 7.94
CA SER A 48 38.11 11.92 8.35
C SER A 48 38.09 10.93 7.20
N THR A 49 39.07 10.04 7.16
CA THR A 49 39.27 8.93 6.24
C THR A 49 38.20 7.85 6.45
N GLY A 50 37.04 8.04 5.90
CA GLY A 50 35.87 7.18 5.92
C GLY A 50 34.86 7.71 4.92
N SER A 51 33.69 7.11 4.80
CA SER A 51 32.63 7.67 3.97
C SER A 51 32.45 9.17 4.26
N LYS A 52 32.66 10.01 3.23
CA LYS A 52 32.50 11.47 3.33
C LYS A 52 31.05 11.93 3.42
N ARG A 53 30.13 11.03 3.78
CA ARG A 53 28.72 11.35 3.96
C ARG A 53 28.53 12.25 5.18
N LEU A 54 28.06 13.46 4.94
CA LEU A 54 27.72 14.39 6.03
C LEU A 54 26.52 13.82 6.78
N LYS A 55 26.59 13.82 8.11
CA LYS A 55 25.51 13.41 9.00
C LYS A 55 24.80 14.65 9.53
N ASP A 56 23.51 14.56 9.76
CA ASP A 56 22.75 15.63 10.38
C ASP A 56 23.31 15.96 11.78
N LYS A 57 23.41 17.25 12.09
CA LYS A 57 23.91 17.70 13.40
C LYS A 57 22.83 17.72 14.47
N TYR A 58 21.56 17.74 14.06
CA TYR A 58 20.42 17.91 14.95
C TYR A 58 19.56 16.66 14.94
N GLY A 59 19.17 16.22 16.12
CA GLY A 59 18.35 15.05 16.33
C GLY A 59 17.54 15.15 17.63
N VAL A 60 16.72 14.17 17.85
CA VAL A 60 15.92 13.99 19.08
C VAL A 60 16.67 13.04 20.01
N THR A 61 16.81 13.38 21.29
CA THR A 61 17.44 12.47 22.27
C THR A 61 16.39 11.53 22.84
N LEU A 62 16.58 10.23 22.62
CA LEU A 62 15.69 9.16 23.05
C LEU A 62 16.52 8.04 23.71
N GLY A 63 16.10 7.58 24.88
CA GLY A 63 16.80 6.50 25.59
C GLY A 63 18.31 6.76 25.80
N GLY A 64 18.72 8.02 25.96
CA GLY A 64 20.12 8.41 26.18
C GLY A 64 20.97 8.51 24.90
N VAL A 65 20.40 8.30 23.71
CA VAL A 65 21.10 8.43 22.42
C VAL A 65 20.40 9.43 21.51
N THR A 66 21.16 10.01 20.58
CA THR A 66 20.60 10.96 19.59
C THR A 66 20.13 10.23 18.37
N CYS A 67 18.85 10.41 18.00
CA CYS A 67 18.20 9.84 16.85
C CYS A 67 17.93 10.93 15.80
N ALA A 68 17.89 10.53 14.52
CA ALA A 68 17.53 11.41 13.43
C ALA A 68 16.07 11.87 13.57
N ALA A 69 15.81 13.14 13.27
CA ALA A 69 14.44 13.64 13.26
C ALA A 69 13.65 12.98 12.10
N ARG A 70 12.41 12.62 12.38
CA ARG A 70 11.52 12.08 11.35
C ARG A 70 11.11 13.20 10.39
N PRO A 71 11.11 12.95 9.07
CA PRO A 71 10.78 13.97 8.08
C PRO A 71 9.27 14.30 8.02
N PHE A 72 8.43 13.44 8.58
CA PHE A 72 6.98 13.59 8.66
C PHE A 72 6.42 12.75 9.82
N ASP A 73 5.16 12.93 10.14
CA ASP A 73 4.49 12.17 11.20
C ASP A 73 4.12 10.75 10.72
N PHE A 74 4.84 9.75 11.19
CA PHE A 74 4.62 8.34 10.87
C PHE A 74 3.24 7.84 11.35
N TYR A 75 2.75 8.35 12.47
CA TYR A 75 1.42 8.01 12.99
C TYR A 75 0.31 8.48 12.05
N LEU A 76 0.44 9.70 11.53
CA LEU A 76 -0.53 10.27 10.61
C LEU A 76 -0.62 9.44 9.32
N TYR A 77 0.52 9.04 8.76
CA TYR A 77 0.57 8.23 7.54
C TYR A 77 0.04 6.80 7.79
N ALA A 78 0.41 6.17 8.90
CA ALA A 78 -0.16 4.89 9.29
C ALA A 78 -1.69 4.98 9.46
N TYR A 79 -2.17 6.03 10.12
CA TYR A 79 -3.59 6.25 10.35
C TYR A 79 -4.36 6.54 9.06
N ALA A 80 -3.75 7.19 8.07
CA ALA A 80 -4.35 7.44 6.77
C ALA A 80 -4.82 6.17 6.06
N THR A 81 -4.17 5.03 6.29
CA THR A 81 -4.61 3.72 5.77
C THR A 81 -5.98 3.31 6.28
N SER A 82 -6.40 3.80 7.45
CA SER A 82 -7.72 3.54 8.03
C SER A 82 -8.79 4.53 7.58
N LEU A 83 -8.37 5.70 7.05
CA LEU A 83 -9.30 6.77 6.66
C LEU A 83 -9.71 6.69 5.19
N ASN A 84 -8.83 6.22 4.31
CA ASN A 84 -9.07 6.19 2.88
C ASN A 84 -9.07 4.76 2.35
N THR A 85 -10.21 4.35 1.75
CA THR A 85 -10.39 2.98 1.26
C THR A 85 -9.48 2.62 0.09
N TYR A 86 -9.19 3.56 -0.80
CA TYR A 86 -8.31 3.33 -1.96
C TYR A 86 -6.87 3.17 -1.53
N HIS A 87 -6.39 4.04 -0.65
CA HIS A 87 -5.07 3.94 -0.04
C HIS A 87 -4.89 2.62 0.73
N CYS A 88 -5.83 2.31 1.62
CA CYS A 88 -5.82 1.04 2.36
C CYS A 88 -5.74 -0.17 1.42
N ARG A 89 -6.54 -0.16 0.35
CA ARG A 89 -6.58 -1.27 -0.61
C ARG A 89 -5.28 -1.39 -1.39
N ALA A 90 -4.70 -0.28 -1.83
CA ALA A 90 -3.43 -0.26 -2.55
C ALA A 90 -2.27 -0.78 -1.68
N VAL A 91 -2.15 -0.29 -0.45
CA VAL A 91 -1.13 -0.76 0.52
C VAL A 91 -1.24 -2.26 0.75
N ARG A 92 -2.46 -2.77 1.02
CA ARG A 92 -2.69 -4.20 1.27
C ARG A 92 -2.46 -5.06 0.03
N ALA A 93 -2.84 -4.58 -1.15
CA ALA A 93 -2.60 -5.30 -2.39
C ALA A 93 -1.09 -5.46 -2.66
N LYS A 94 -0.34 -4.37 -2.56
CA LYS A 94 1.13 -4.39 -2.71
C LYS A 94 1.80 -5.28 -1.67
N ALA A 95 1.46 -5.14 -0.39
CA ALA A 95 2.03 -5.97 0.67
C ALA A 95 1.79 -7.46 0.44
N LYS A 96 0.58 -7.84 0.04
CA LYS A 96 0.23 -9.22 -0.28
C LYS A 96 0.93 -9.72 -1.54
N ASP A 97 0.94 -8.94 -2.62
CA ASP A 97 1.47 -9.38 -3.92
C ASP A 97 3.00 -9.45 -3.92
N ILE A 98 3.67 -8.60 -3.14
CA ILE A 98 5.13 -8.57 -3.01
C ILE A 98 5.62 -9.58 -1.97
N ALA A 99 5.17 -9.47 -0.73
CA ALA A 99 5.73 -10.19 0.40
C ALA A 99 4.88 -11.36 0.91
N GLY A 100 3.58 -11.40 0.58
CA GLY A 100 2.64 -12.44 1.02
C GLY A 100 2.56 -13.67 0.11
N GLY A 101 3.29 -13.68 -1.01
CA GLY A 101 3.26 -14.76 -2.00
C GLY A 101 3.90 -16.07 -1.53
N PRO A 102 3.60 -17.20 -2.22
CA PRO A 102 4.31 -18.44 -2.04
C PRO A 102 5.78 -18.30 -2.47
N TRP A 103 6.66 -19.10 -1.84
CA TRP A 103 8.08 -19.03 -2.03
C TRP A 103 8.75 -20.41 -2.00
N LYS A 104 9.97 -20.50 -2.49
CA LYS A 104 10.79 -21.71 -2.50
C LYS A 104 12.26 -21.35 -2.27
N ILE A 105 13.06 -22.33 -1.88
CA ILE A 105 14.52 -22.20 -1.84
C ILE A 105 15.09 -22.96 -3.02
N THR A 106 15.87 -22.25 -3.85
CA THR A 106 16.58 -22.77 -5.03
C THR A 106 18.10 -22.74 -4.82
N GLY A 107 18.87 -23.12 -5.80
CA GLY A 107 20.34 -23.08 -5.78
C GLY A 107 20.99 -24.43 -5.90
N ALA A 108 22.34 -24.45 -5.99
CA ALA A 108 23.16 -25.65 -6.24
C ALA A 108 23.56 -26.42 -4.97
N GLY A 109 23.24 -25.88 -3.78
CA GLY A 109 23.53 -26.49 -2.49
C GLY A 109 22.84 -27.85 -2.28
N GLY A 110 23.32 -28.63 -1.33
CA GLY A 110 22.82 -29.99 -1.07
C GLY A 110 21.34 -30.02 -0.64
N THR A 111 20.63 -31.09 -1.05
CA THR A 111 19.17 -31.23 -0.79
C THR A 111 18.83 -31.23 0.71
N ALA A 112 19.68 -31.87 1.55
CA ALA A 112 19.45 -31.90 3.00
C ALA A 112 19.53 -30.49 3.62
N LYS A 113 20.54 -29.71 3.23
CA LYS A 113 20.70 -28.32 3.71
C LYS A 113 19.58 -27.43 3.24
N ARG A 114 19.14 -27.61 1.99
CA ARG A 114 17.96 -26.90 1.46
C ARG A 114 16.71 -27.17 2.29
N ALA A 115 16.45 -28.43 2.67
CA ALA A 115 15.31 -28.78 3.50
C ALA A 115 15.39 -28.11 4.88
N GLU A 116 16.57 -28.05 5.48
CA GLU A 116 16.82 -27.36 6.75
C GLU A 116 16.52 -25.85 6.64
N ILE A 117 16.99 -25.19 5.56
CA ILE A 117 16.71 -23.78 5.30
C ILE A 117 15.22 -23.54 5.10
N VAL A 118 14.53 -24.40 4.35
CA VAL A 118 13.07 -24.30 4.15
C VAL A 118 12.33 -24.36 5.50
N GLU A 119 12.69 -25.28 6.37
CA GLU A 119 12.06 -25.39 7.69
C GLU A 119 12.40 -24.18 8.57
N TRP A 120 13.61 -23.67 8.53
CA TRP A 120 13.99 -22.46 9.23
C TRP A 120 13.17 -21.24 8.76
N VAL A 121 13.06 -20.99 7.45
CA VAL A 121 12.26 -19.88 6.91
C VAL A 121 10.78 -20.04 7.28
N LYS A 122 10.21 -21.25 7.21
CA LYS A 122 8.80 -21.48 7.61
C LYS A 122 8.51 -21.03 9.04
N HIS A 123 9.46 -21.25 9.94
CA HIS A 123 9.32 -20.98 11.39
C HIS A 123 10.00 -19.71 11.86
N ALA A 124 10.57 -18.92 10.94
CA ALA A 124 11.32 -17.71 11.27
C ALA A 124 10.49 -16.68 12.04
N PHE A 125 9.20 -16.53 11.72
CA PHE A 125 8.26 -15.79 12.57
C PHE A 125 7.56 -16.77 13.51
N LYS A 126 7.77 -16.64 14.79
CA LYS A 126 7.33 -17.58 15.80
C LYS A 126 5.80 -17.74 15.91
N ASP A 127 5.06 -16.65 15.70
CA ASP A 127 3.60 -16.56 15.93
C ASP A 127 2.77 -16.66 14.64
N ARG A 128 3.43 -16.69 13.46
CA ARG A 128 2.76 -16.67 12.15
C ARG A 128 3.61 -17.29 11.04
N SER A 129 2.99 -17.53 9.89
CA SER A 129 3.75 -17.96 8.71
C SER A 129 4.70 -16.87 8.23
N PHE A 130 5.79 -17.26 7.57
CA PHE A 130 6.76 -16.34 6.98
C PHE A 130 6.10 -15.29 6.07
N SER A 131 5.26 -15.74 5.13
CA SER A 131 4.54 -14.83 4.22
C SER A 131 3.68 -13.82 4.97
N LYS A 132 3.01 -14.22 6.07
CA LYS A 132 2.20 -13.29 6.86
C LYS A 132 3.05 -12.32 7.68
N GLY A 133 4.18 -12.77 8.18
CA GLY A 133 5.14 -11.89 8.87
C GLY A 133 5.71 -10.83 7.93
N MET A 134 6.14 -11.25 6.75
CA MET A 134 6.66 -10.34 5.72
C MET A 134 5.57 -9.42 5.15
N GLU A 135 4.32 -9.88 4.99
CA GLU A 135 3.19 -9.02 4.61
C GLU A 135 2.99 -7.87 5.62
N ASN A 136 3.15 -8.13 6.93
CA ASN A 136 3.06 -7.07 7.94
C ASN A 136 4.21 -6.06 7.82
N VAL A 137 5.45 -6.56 7.65
CA VAL A 137 6.63 -5.72 7.42
C VAL A 137 6.42 -4.84 6.18
N TRP A 138 5.96 -5.45 5.07
CA TRP A 138 5.74 -4.72 3.82
C TRP A 138 4.55 -3.76 3.88
N THR A 139 3.57 -4.02 4.73
CA THR A 139 2.47 -3.08 4.99
C THR A 139 3.00 -1.76 5.56
N ASP A 140 3.92 -1.82 6.52
CA ASP A 140 4.58 -0.62 7.06
C ASP A 140 5.43 0.09 6.01
N TYR A 141 6.17 -0.67 5.19
CA TYR A 141 6.96 -0.14 4.08
C TYR A 141 6.09 0.68 3.11
N GLU A 142 4.94 0.15 2.72
CA GLU A 142 4.04 0.84 1.78
C GLU A 142 3.28 2.01 2.41
N ALA A 143 2.95 1.92 3.70
CA ALA A 143 2.19 2.95 4.39
C ALA A 143 3.05 4.14 4.82
N ILE A 144 4.31 3.88 5.24
CA ILE A 144 5.18 4.86 5.90
C ILE A 144 6.48 5.09 5.12
N GLY A 145 6.81 4.22 4.16
CA GLY A 145 8.08 4.25 3.44
C GLY A 145 9.25 3.64 4.22
N ASN A 146 9.00 3.07 5.38
CA ASN A 146 9.96 2.46 6.28
C ASN A 146 9.39 1.20 6.90
N ALA A 147 10.17 0.12 7.01
CA ALA A 147 9.77 -1.06 7.74
C ALA A 147 10.96 -1.65 8.50
N TYR A 148 10.67 -2.28 9.62
CA TYR A 148 11.68 -2.81 10.53
C TYR A 148 11.37 -4.26 10.88
N MET A 149 12.36 -5.11 10.67
CA MET A 149 12.32 -6.52 11.02
C MET A 149 13.48 -6.82 11.97
N GLU A 150 13.15 -7.20 13.18
CA GLU A 150 14.11 -7.65 14.17
C GLU A 150 14.63 -9.04 13.80
N ILE A 151 15.92 -9.22 13.93
CA ILE A 151 16.65 -10.47 13.78
C ILE A 151 17.13 -10.88 15.16
N ILE A 152 16.51 -11.91 15.70
CA ILE A 152 16.84 -12.45 17.02
C ILE A 152 17.86 -13.56 16.83
N PRO A 153 19.05 -13.44 17.46
CA PRO A 153 20.09 -14.45 17.33
C PRO A 153 19.82 -15.66 18.23
N ASP A 154 20.36 -16.82 17.85
CA ASP A 154 20.46 -17.97 18.73
C ASP A 154 21.64 -17.81 19.76
N ALA A 155 21.88 -18.86 20.54
CA ALA A 155 22.97 -18.87 21.53
C ALA A 155 24.37 -18.77 20.88
N THR A 156 24.51 -19.00 19.58
CA THR A 156 25.76 -18.89 18.82
C THR A 156 25.92 -17.53 18.13
N GLY A 157 24.91 -16.67 18.22
CA GLY A 157 24.87 -15.35 17.57
C GLY A 157 24.38 -15.37 16.12
N ARG A 158 23.89 -16.50 15.61
CA ARG A 158 23.35 -16.63 14.25
C ARG A 158 21.88 -16.24 14.19
N PRO A 159 21.39 -15.68 13.08
CA PRO A 159 19.97 -15.40 12.88
C PRO A 159 19.10 -16.64 13.14
N ALA A 160 18.13 -16.55 14.05
CA ALA A 160 17.26 -17.67 14.39
C ALA A 160 15.78 -17.34 14.21
N GLU A 161 15.32 -16.19 14.71
CA GLU A 161 13.92 -15.81 14.66
C GLU A 161 13.77 -14.38 14.13
N PHE A 162 12.61 -14.08 13.57
CA PHE A 162 12.24 -12.74 13.08
C PHE A 162 11.04 -12.20 13.85
N ALA A 163 11.03 -10.89 14.06
CA ALA A 163 9.88 -10.19 14.59
C ALA A 163 9.63 -8.88 13.83
N HIS A 164 8.38 -8.59 13.55
CA HIS A 164 7.99 -7.30 12.98
C HIS A 164 7.91 -6.26 14.11
N ILE A 165 8.56 -5.12 13.92
CA ILE A 165 8.45 -3.97 14.82
C ILE A 165 7.70 -2.86 14.10
N PRO A 166 6.60 -2.33 14.67
CA PRO A 166 5.84 -1.25 14.03
C PRO A 166 6.71 -0.02 13.74
N SER A 167 6.69 0.47 12.52
CA SER A 167 7.54 1.59 12.08
C SER A 167 7.24 2.89 12.83
N THR A 168 6.02 3.04 13.35
CA THR A 168 5.62 4.19 14.18
C THR A 168 6.39 4.29 15.48
N GLU A 169 6.93 3.18 15.99
CA GLU A 169 7.66 3.10 17.25
C GLU A 169 9.18 3.26 17.05
N MET A 170 9.70 3.13 15.82
CA MET A 170 11.13 3.03 15.52
C MET A 170 11.77 4.37 15.18
N TRP A 171 12.97 4.57 15.70
CA TRP A 171 13.82 5.74 15.47
C TRP A 171 15.20 5.29 15.02
N ILE A 172 15.79 6.01 14.07
CA ILE A 172 17.11 5.71 13.53
C ILE A 172 18.14 6.54 14.30
N ARG A 173 19.19 5.91 14.80
CA ARG A 173 20.29 6.62 15.46
C ARG A 173 21.05 7.49 14.46
N LEU A 174 21.48 8.66 14.93
CA LEU A 174 22.18 9.63 14.07
C LEU A 174 23.57 9.13 13.63
N ASP A 175 24.18 8.23 14.42
CA ASP A 175 25.44 7.56 14.06
C ASP A 175 25.27 6.44 13.02
N ASP A 176 24.05 6.10 12.67
CA ASP A 176 23.67 5.04 11.73
C ASP A 176 24.05 3.62 12.20
N MET A 177 24.40 3.46 13.48
CA MET A 177 24.82 2.17 14.07
C MET A 177 23.64 1.28 14.50
N GLY A 178 22.44 1.86 14.61
CA GLY A 178 21.29 1.09 15.08
C GLY A 178 20.01 1.92 15.19
N PHE A 179 19.10 1.38 15.98
CA PHE A 179 17.74 1.89 16.12
C PHE A 179 17.33 1.96 17.58
N VAL A 180 16.32 2.78 17.86
CA VAL A 180 15.68 2.89 19.17
C VAL A 180 14.18 2.69 18.97
N GLN A 181 13.60 1.72 19.63
CA GLN A 181 12.15 1.62 19.75
C GLN A 181 11.70 2.43 20.96
N GLN A 182 10.68 3.24 20.77
CA GLN A 182 10.01 3.99 21.83
C GLN A 182 8.58 3.49 21.96
N LYS A 183 8.23 2.96 23.12
CA LYS A 183 6.88 2.47 23.40
C LYS A 183 6.50 2.71 24.85
N ASN A 184 5.37 3.35 25.11
CA ASN A 184 4.85 3.62 26.46
C ASN A 184 5.86 4.29 27.42
N GLY A 185 6.76 5.11 26.89
CA GLY A 185 7.82 5.78 27.67
C GLY A 185 9.06 4.92 27.94
N GLU A 186 9.06 3.67 27.49
CA GLU A 186 10.21 2.77 27.53
C GLU A 186 11.01 2.81 26.25
N TYR A 187 12.29 2.43 26.31
CA TYR A 187 13.21 2.44 25.17
C TYR A 187 13.91 1.10 25.06
N ALA A 188 13.92 0.54 23.84
CA ALA A 188 14.72 -0.62 23.49
C ALA A 188 15.71 -0.23 22.37
N HIS A 189 16.94 -0.74 22.45
CA HIS A 189 18.01 -0.43 21.52
C HIS A 189 18.33 -1.66 20.68
N PHE A 190 18.51 -1.45 19.38
CA PHE A 190 18.80 -2.50 18.41
C PHE A 190 20.01 -2.13 17.57
N ARG A 191 20.85 -3.11 17.26
CA ARG A 191 21.94 -2.96 16.29
C ARG A 191 21.37 -2.89 14.86
N ARG A 192 22.04 -2.17 13.99
CA ARG A 192 21.73 -2.29 12.56
C ARG A 192 22.30 -3.59 12.03
N TYR A 193 21.46 -4.43 11.44
CA TYR A 193 21.91 -5.68 10.82
C TYR A 193 22.91 -5.43 9.70
N GLY A 194 23.95 -6.26 9.65
CA GLY A 194 24.99 -6.19 8.64
C GLY A 194 26.09 -5.17 8.88
N ILE A 195 26.13 -4.54 10.06
CA ILE A 195 27.31 -3.81 10.51
C ILE A 195 28.29 -4.80 11.14
N ASP A 196 29.58 -4.65 10.80
CA ASP A 196 30.65 -5.43 11.41
C ASP A 196 30.60 -5.30 12.94
N PRO A 197 30.50 -6.41 13.68
CA PRO A 197 30.45 -6.40 15.14
C PRO A 197 31.60 -5.61 15.79
N ALA A 198 32.79 -5.61 15.21
CA ALA A 198 33.95 -4.88 15.70
C ALA A 198 33.71 -3.36 15.79
N LYS A 199 32.84 -2.79 14.95
CA LYS A 199 32.50 -1.38 14.98
C LYS A 199 31.70 -0.96 16.20
N PHE A 200 31.04 -1.89 16.86
CA PHE A 200 30.33 -1.59 18.11
C PHE A 200 31.30 -1.41 19.27
N ASP A 201 32.52 -1.94 19.18
CA ASP A 201 33.58 -1.74 20.17
C ASP A 201 34.15 -0.31 20.17
N ASP A 202 33.99 0.42 19.05
CA ASP A 202 34.35 1.83 18.95
C ASP A 202 33.36 2.76 19.67
N LEU A 203 32.18 2.26 20.02
CA LEU A 203 31.20 3.04 20.77
C LEU A 203 31.64 3.23 22.22
N LYS A 204 31.07 4.23 22.88
CA LYS A 204 31.32 4.45 24.34
C LYS A 204 31.00 3.19 25.14
N PRO A 205 31.76 2.86 26.21
CA PRO A 205 31.49 1.69 27.04
C PRO A 205 30.06 1.64 27.62
N THR A 206 29.44 2.80 27.79
CA THR A 206 28.08 2.96 28.31
C THR A 206 27.01 2.92 27.22
N ASP A 207 27.38 2.70 25.95
CA ASP A 207 26.42 2.67 24.85
C ASP A 207 25.56 1.39 24.92
N PRO A 208 24.24 1.51 24.87
CA PRO A 208 23.34 0.35 24.96
C PRO A 208 23.59 -0.71 23.90
N LEU A 209 24.13 -0.37 22.70
CA LEU A 209 24.42 -1.33 21.65
C LEU A 209 25.59 -2.28 21.98
N ARG A 210 26.39 -1.97 23.02
CA ARG A 210 27.45 -2.84 23.49
C ARG A 210 26.99 -3.93 24.47
N ALA A 211 25.75 -3.83 24.97
CA ALA A 211 25.24 -4.83 25.88
C ALA A 211 25.12 -6.20 25.19
N ASP A 212 25.34 -7.25 25.99
CA ASP A 212 25.18 -8.63 25.53
C ASP A 212 23.71 -8.90 25.18
N GLY A 213 23.47 -9.70 24.13
CA GLY A 213 22.12 -10.11 23.74
C GLY A 213 21.29 -9.04 23.01
N VAL A 214 21.89 -7.91 22.65
CA VAL A 214 21.20 -6.91 21.80
C VAL A 214 20.96 -7.48 20.42
N SER A 215 19.69 -7.62 20.04
CA SER A 215 19.28 -8.07 18.71
C SER A 215 19.56 -7.03 17.63
N SER A 216 19.50 -7.46 16.38
CA SER A 216 19.71 -6.60 15.22
C SER A 216 18.40 -6.34 14.49
N VAL A 217 18.34 -5.24 13.76
CA VAL A 217 17.16 -4.89 12.94
C VAL A 217 17.60 -4.66 11.50
N THR A 218 16.88 -5.30 10.58
CA THR A 218 16.91 -4.99 9.15
C THR A 218 15.91 -3.88 8.88
N HIS A 219 16.34 -2.84 8.14
CA HIS A 219 15.54 -1.69 7.79
C HIS A 219 15.30 -1.64 6.29
N PHE A 220 14.05 -1.73 5.89
CA PHE A 220 13.59 -1.55 4.52
C PHE A 220 13.17 -0.10 4.33
N THR A 221 13.64 0.57 3.27
CA THR A 221 13.40 2.00 3.06
C THR A 221 13.02 2.32 1.63
N GLN A 222 11.98 3.11 1.43
CA GLN A 222 11.69 3.72 0.13
C GLN A 222 12.58 4.95 -0.05
N TYR A 223 13.59 4.83 -0.91
CA TYR A 223 14.52 5.92 -1.18
C TYR A 223 13.81 7.15 -1.71
N PHE A 224 14.22 8.32 -1.19
CA PHE A 224 13.80 9.61 -1.71
C PHE A 224 14.97 10.62 -1.67
N PRO A 225 15.15 11.48 -2.70
CA PRO A 225 16.37 12.28 -2.87
C PRO A 225 16.71 13.23 -1.73
N TRP A 226 15.72 13.73 -0.99
CA TRP A 226 15.93 14.70 0.09
C TRP A 226 15.98 14.09 1.50
N SER A 227 15.74 12.79 1.64
CA SER A 227 15.78 12.11 2.94
C SER A 227 16.97 11.18 3.04
N LEU A 228 17.76 11.33 4.08
CA LEU A 228 19.01 10.57 4.28
C LEU A 228 18.79 9.29 5.09
N TYR A 229 18.00 9.38 6.16
CA TYR A 229 17.82 8.30 7.12
C TYR A 229 16.53 7.52 6.89
N TYR A 230 15.45 8.25 6.64
CA TYR A 230 14.12 7.66 6.52
C TYR A 230 13.67 7.61 5.06
N GLY A 231 12.97 6.54 4.72
CA GLY A 231 12.24 6.43 3.47
C GLY A 231 11.00 7.31 3.47
N ILE A 232 10.51 7.64 2.28
CA ILE A 232 9.31 8.42 2.05
C ILE A 232 8.30 7.56 1.30
N PRO A 233 7.05 7.42 1.79
CA PRO A 233 6.07 6.56 1.16
C PRO A 233 5.63 7.09 -0.20
N SER A 234 5.35 6.20 -1.14
CA SER A 234 4.89 6.53 -2.50
C SER A 234 3.63 7.39 -2.52
N ILE A 235 2.81 7.34 -1.48
CA ILE A 235 1.59 8.15 -1.36
C ILE A 235 1.85 9.63 -1.06
N MET A 236 3.05 10.01 -0.66
CA MET A 236 3.36 11.40 -0.28
C MET A 236 2.91 12.44 -1.32
N PRO A 237 3.15 12.29 -2.63
CA PRO A 237 2.70 13.24 -3.64
C PRO A 237 1.16 13.36 -3.72
N ALA A 238 0.43 12.28 -3.46
CA ALA A 238 -1.03 12.25 -3.50
C ALA A 238 -1.68 12.43 -2.12
N TRP A 239 -0.93 12.95 -1.13
CA TRP A 239 -1.45 13.19 0.22
C TRP A 239 -2.71 14.08 0.22
N ASN A 240 -2.72 15.15 -0.57
CA ASN A 240 -3.86 16.04 -0.68
C ASN A 240 -5.12 15.30 -1.18
N SER A 241 -4.98 14.34 -2.07
CA SER A 241 -6.09 13.55 -2.60
C SER A 241 -6.71 12.63 -1.54
N ILE A 242 -5.89 12.12 -0.59
CA ILE A 242 -6.42 11.43 0.60
C ILE A 242 -7.24 12.42 1.44
N VAL A 243 -6.68 13.58 1.77
CA VAL A 243 -7.34 14.60 2.61
C VAL A 243 -8.66 15.07 1.97
N ILE A 244 -8.64 15.38 0.68
CA ILE A 244 -9.84 15.78 -0.07
C ILE A 244 -10.89 14.68 -0.05
N SER A 245 -10.51 13.41 -0.27
CA SER A 245 -11.45 12.27 -0.22
C SER A 245 -12.15 12.15 1.13
N VAL A 246 -11.42 12.35 2.23
CA VAL A 246 -11.96 12.31 3.60
C VAL A 246 -12.93 13.48 3.82
N LEU A 247 -12.52 14.70 3.44
CA LEU A 247 -13.35 15.90 3.56
C LEU A 247 -14.63 15.81 2.72
N LEU A 248 -14.56 15.24 1.52
CA LEU A 248 -15.74 14.99 0.69
C LEU A 248 -16.72 14.01 1.34
N ALA A 249 -16.20 12.95 1.95
CA ALA A 249 -17.04 11.99 2.67
C ALA A 249 -17.72 12.65 3.88
N GLU A 250 -16.99 13.46 4.64
CA GLU A 250 -17.53 14.22 5.78
C GLU A 250 -18.56 15.27 5.32
N PHE A 251 -18.27 16.00 4.25
CA PHE A 251 -19.21 16.94 3.66
C PHE A 251 -20.53 16.26 3.28
N ASN A 252 -20.46 15.13 2.58
CA ASN A 252 -21.65 14.39 2.19
C ASN A 252 -22.43 13.91 3.42
N MET A 253 -21.76 13.38 4.43
CA MET A 253 -22.41 12.94 5.67
C MET A 253 -23.09 14.12 6.38
N ASN A 254 -22.43 15.27 6.47
CA ASN A 254 -23.01 16.48 7.07
C ASN A 254 -24.18 17.02 6.24
N PHE A 255 -24.09 16.94 4.90
CA PHE A 255 -25.18 17.32 4.01
C PHE A 255 -26.43 16.48 4.27
N PHE A 256 -26.28 15.15 4.37
CA PHE A 256 -27.42 14.26 4.67
C PHE A 256 -27.94 14.42 6.10
N ASN A 257 -27.08 14.62 7.08
CA ASN A 257 -27.48 14.74 8.48
C ASN A 257 -28.18 16.07 8.80
N ASN A 258 -27.73 17.15 8.15
CA ASN A 258 -28.20 18.50 8.52
C ASN A 258 -29.29 19.04 7.58
N ASN A 259 -29.64 18.32 6.49
CA ASN A 259 -30.45 18.86 5.40
C ASN A 259 -30.01 20.30 5.02
N ALA A 260 -28.74 20.47 4.77
CA ALA A 260 -27.90 21.64 5.02
C ALA A 260 -28.19 22.87 4.16
N VAL A 261 -29.05 22.78 3.17
CA VAL A 261 -29.62 23.94 2.49
C VAL A 261 -31.13 23.67 2.36
N PRO A 262 -32.00 24.52 2.82
CA PRO A 262 -33.41 24.34 2.51
C PRO A 262 -33.56 24.39 0.99
N ASP A 263 -34.12 23.33 0.43
CA ASP A 263 -34.36 23.24 -1.02
C ASP A 263 -35.21 24.39 -1.54
N TYR A 264 -36.03 24.94 -0.67
CA TYR A 264 -36.97 25.98 -1.00
C TYR A 264 -36.99 27.06 0.08
N ALA A 265 -37.02 28.31 -0.34
CA ALA A 265 -37.52 29.41 0.47
C ALA A 265 -39.04 29.51 0.31
N VAL A 266 -39.76 29.52 1.40
CA VAL A 266 -41.21 29.72 1.40
C VAL A 266 -41.47 31.17 1.71
N THR A 267 -41.99 31.92 0.73
CA THR A 267 -42.38 33.32 0.90
C THR A 267 -43.89 33.41 1.01
N LEU A 268 -44.36 33.99 2.09
CA LEU A 268 -45.77 34.27 2.34
C LEU A 268 -46.02 35.73 2.00
N SER A 269 -47.02 36.02 1.15
CA SER A 269 -47.43 37.37 0.76
C SER A 269 -48.92 37.49 0.93
N GLY A 270 -49.40 38.67 1.40
CA GLY A 270 -50.81 38.94 1.68
C GLY A 270 -51.12 38.94 3.18
N GLU A 271 -52.41 39.08 3.52
CA GLU A 271 -52.87 39.04 4.94
C GLU A 271 -52.91 37.55 5.42
N TRP A 272 -52.19 37.28 6.47
CA TRP A 272 -52.11 35.97 7.13
C TRP A 272 -52.48 36.14 8.62
N ASP A 273 -53.04 35.09 9.22
CA ASP A 273 -53.23 35.08 10.68
C ASP A 273 -51.87 35.13 11.38
N ASP A 274 -51.80 35.77 12.54
CA ASP A 274 -50.57 35.94 13.33
C ASP A 274 -49.86 34.61 13.66
N ASP A 275 -50.61 33.52 13.69
CA ASP A 275 -50.09 32.17 13.95
C ASP A 275 -49.69 31.37 12.67
N ALA A 276 -49.87 31.93 11.48
CA ALA A 276 -49.71 31.19 10.22
C ALA A 276 -48.27 30.69 10.03
N ASP A 277 -47.29 31.50 10.39
CA ASP A 277 -45.87 31.19 10.31
C ASP A 277 -45.53 30.00 11.21
N GLU A 278 -46.04 29.98 12.45
CA GLU A 278 -45.80 28.90 13.41
C GLU A 278 -46.51 27.61 12.98
N LYS A 279 -47.71 27.67 12.47
CA LYS A 279 -48.48 26.52 11.97
C LYS A 279 -47.82 25.88 10.76
N ILE A 280 -47.29 26.66 9.82
CA ILE A 280 -46.60 26.20 8.64
C ILE A 280 -45.24 25.53 9.05
N ARG A 281 -44.49 26.20 9.93
CA ARG A 281 -43.22 25.68 10.46
C ARG A 281 -43.41 24.34 11.20
N ASP A 282 -44.45 24.25 12.03
CA ASP A 282 -44.79 23.02 12.76
C ASP A 282 -45.25 21.90 11.83
N TYR A 283 -45.99 22.23 10.78
CA TYR A 283 -46.38 21.26 9.77
C TYR A 283 -45.16 20.66 9.05
N PHE A 284 -44.20 21.53 8.64
CA PHE A 284 -42.95 21.08 8.03
C PHE A 284 -42.15 20.18 8.98
N LYS A 285 -42.07 20.57 10.26
CA LYS A 285 -41.35 19.77 11.26
C LYS A 285 -41.98 18.40 11.50
N ARG A 286 -43.31 18.31 11.61
CA ARG A 286 -44.00 17.06 12.00
C ARG A 286 -44.26 16.14 10.83
N HIS A 287 -44.48 16.66 9.63
CA HIS A 287 -44.95 15.85 8.51
C HIS A 287 -43.95 15.66 7.37
N LEU A 288 -42.96 16.52 7.23
CA LEU A 288 -42.01 16.47 6.12
C LEU A 288 -40.59 16.09 6.56
N LYS A 289 -40.16 16.46 7.75
CA LYS A 289 -38.82 16.12 8.25
C LYS A 289 -38.63 14.59 8.29
N GLY A 290 -37.68 14.11 7.49
CA GLY A 290 -37.31 12.69 7.44
C GLY A 290 -38.26 11.76 6.65
N LYS A 291 -39.19 12.32 5.86
CA LYS A 291 -40.12 11.54 5.04
C LYS A 291 -40.10 12.03 3.61
N SER A 292 -39.48 11.29 2.73
CA SER A 292 -39.45 11.55 1.29
C SER A 292 -40.80 11.22 0.62
N HIS A 293 -41.12 11.92 -0.48
CA HIS A 293 -42.29 11.70 -1.35
C HIS A 293 -43.66 11.98 -0.78
N LYS A 294 -43.81 12.98 0.10
CA LYS A 294 -45.14 13.45 0.54
C LYS A 294 -45.54 14.71 -0.21
N THR A 295 -46.81 14.73 -0.64
CA THR A 295 -47.43 15.91 -1.26
C THR A 295 -47.85 16.89 -0.17
N LEU A 296 -47.39 18.11 -0.28
CA LEU A 296 -47.83 19.23 0.59
C LEU A 296 -49.08 19.88 -0.02
N VAL A 297 -50.15 19.89 0.75
CA VAL A 297 -51.36 20.61 0.37
C VAL A 297 -51.57 21.76 1.38
N LEU A 298 -51.45 22.99 0.92
CA LEU A 298 -51.66 24.18 1.71
C LEU A 298 -52.89 24.91 1.19
N ARG A 299 -53.74 25.37 2.11
CA ARG A 299 -54.87 26.27 1.78
C ARG A 299 -54.45 27.70 2.13
N THR A 300 -54.56 28.60 1.17
CA THR A 300 -54.24 30.02 1.34
C THR A 300 -55.49 30.79 1.57
N PRO A 301 -55.49 31.83 2.43
CA PRO A 301 -56.58 32.82 2.55
C PRO A 301 -56.81 33.54 1.22
N ASP A 302 -58.00 34.13 1.04
CA ASP A 302 -58.33 34.94 -0.14
C ASP A 302 -57.36 36.13 -0.27
N GLY A 303 -56.70 36.22 -1.44
CA GLY A 303 -55.75 37.32 -1.69
C GLY A 303 -54.31 37.04 -1.18
N ALA A 304 -54.07 35.93 -0.46
CA ALA A 304 -52.75 35.54 -0.01
C ALA A 304 -52.10 34.56 -0.98
N THR A 305 -50.78 34.61 -1.10
CA THR A 305 -49.99 33.68 -1.94
C THR A 305 -48.84 33.06 -1.19
N ILE A 306 -48.55 31.80 -1.51
CA ILE A 306 -47.36 31.08 -1.05
C ILE A 306 -46.48 30.83 -2.28
N LYS A 307 -45.25 31.29 -2.20
CA LYS A 307 -44.23 31.04 -3.25
C LYS A 307 -43.14 30.15 -2.71
N PHE A 308 -42.80 29.14 -3.47
CA PHE A 308 -41.68 28.26 -3.20
C PHE A 308 -40.53 28.59 -4.17
N ASP A 309 -39.54 29.30 -3.70
CA ASP A 309 -38.36 29.62 -4.47
C ASP A 309 -37.29 28.55 -4.22
N LYS A 310 -36.89 27.82 -5.28
CA LYS A 310 -35.85 26.81 -5.17
C LYS A 310 -34.49 27.51 -4.96
N LEU A 311 -33.83 27.21 -3.85
CA LEU A 311 -32.57 27.85 -3.45
C LEU A 311 -31.35 27.11 -3.95
N THR A 312 -31.50 25.86 -4.40
CA THR A 312 -30.40 25.01 -4.84
C THR A 312 -30.48 24.68 -6.33
N SER A 313 -29.38 24.85 -7.02
CA SER A 313 -29.16 24.30 -8.37
C SER A 313 -28.37 22.96 -8.24
N ASP A 314 -29.14 21.87 -8.12
CA ASP A 314 -28.59 20.59 -7.62
C ASP A 314 -27.64 19.84 -8.57
N ASN A 315 -27.86 19.93 -9.89
CA ASN A 315 -27.20 19.00 -10.82
C ASN A 315 -25.71 19.30 -11.09
N ALA A 316 -25.26 20.54 -10.93
CA ALA A 316 -23.88 20.92 -11.23
C ALA A 316 -22.91 20.57 -10.08
N LYS A 317 -23.40 20.62 -8.83
CA LYS A 317 -22.56 20.36 -7.64
C LYS A 317 -22.35 18.86 -7.42
N GLU A 318 -23.38 18.03 -7.57
CA GLU A 318 -23.26 16.57 -7.42
C GLU A 318 -22.34 15.96 -8.46
N GLY A 319 -22.44 16.39 -9.72
CA GLY A 319 -21.54 15.97 -10.79
C GLY A 319 -20.08 16.32 -10.51
N SER A 320 -19.84 17.54 -9.99
CA SER A 320 -18.49 18.00 -9.64
C SER A 320 -17.87 17.21 -8.48
N PHE A 321 -18.61 16.92 -7.42
CA PHE A 321 -18.11 16.13 -6.30
C PHE A 321 -17.82 14.68 -6.67
N ARG A 322 -18.63 14.09 -7.55
CA ARG A 322 -18.41 12.73 -8.04
C ARG A 322 -17.14 12.67 -8.89
N LEU A 323 -16.91 13.62 -9.79
CA LEU A 323 -15.70 13.71 -10.60
C LEU A 323 -14.47 13.89 -9.71
N LEU A 324 -14.50 14.85 -8.79
CA LEU A 324 -13.38 15.10 -7.88
C LEU A 324 -13.02 13.86 -7.03
N ARG A 325 -14.03 13.08 -6.60
CA ARG A 325 -13.77 11.83 -5.88
C ARG A 325 -13.11 10.77 -6.77
N THR A 326 -13.47 10.74 -8.06
CA THR A 326 -12.85 9.86 -9.04
C THR A 326 -11.41 10.27 -9.31
N ASP A 327 -11.15 11.56 -9.48
CA ASP A 327 -9.82 12.11 -9.70
C ASP A 327 -8.90 11.81 -8.49
N CYS A 328 -9.37 12.05 -7.28
CA CYS A 328 -8.62 11.69 -6.05
C CYS A 328 -8.31 10.20 -5.98
N ARG A 329 -9.26 9.32 -6.36
CA ARG A 329 -9.04 7.88 -6.44
C ARG A 329 -7.89 7.55 -7.39
N ASP A 330 -7.94 8.13 -8.59
CA ASP A 330 -6.98 7.82 -9.65
C ASP A 330 -5.58 8.32 -9.28
N GLU A 331 -5.46 9.50 -8.69
CA GLU A 331 -4.19 10.01 -8.16
C GLU A 331 -3.61 9.13 -7.05
N ILE A 332 -4.44 8.63 -6.12
CA ILE A 332 -4.01 7.72 -5.05
C ILE A 332 -3.50 6.40 -5.65
N LEU A 333 -4.23 5.81 -6.57
CA LEU A 333 -3.83 4.55 -7.21
C LEU A 333 -2.57 4.74 -8.05
N GLN A 334 -2.45 5.84 -8.77
CA GLN A 334 -1.28 6.19 -9.57
C GLN A 334 -0.04 6.38 -8.69
N ALA A 335 -0.16 7.07 -7.55
CA ALA A 335 0.95 7.24 -6.60
C ALA A 335 1.48 5.90 -6.08
N HIS A 336 0.61 4.90 -5.92
CA HIS A 336 1.00 3.54 -5.55
C HIS A 336 1.46 2.68 -6.72
N GLY A 337 1.22 3.10 -7.97
CA GLY A 337 1.44 2.28 -9.16
C GLY A 337 0.52 1.06 -9.23
N VAL A 338 -0.67 1.11 -8.60
CA VAL A 338 -1.61 -0.01 -8.51
C VAL A 338 -2.74 0.18 -9.51
N PRO A 339 -2.96 -0.77 -10.45
CA PRO A 339 -4.04 -0.66 -11.41
C PRO A 339 -5.41 -0.76 -10.74
N PRO A 340 -6.45 -0.10 -11.26
CA PRO A 340 -7.80 -0.10 -10.69
C PRO A 340 -8.37 -1.50 -10.44
N SER A 341 -8.06 -2.47 -11.32
CA SER A 341 -8.46 -3.87 -11.17
C SER A 341 -8.00 -4.50 -9.85
N LYS A 342 -6.77 -4.21 -9.42
CA LYS A 342 -6.21 -4.67 -8.13
C LYS A 342 -6.86 -4.00 -6.93
N ALA A 343 -7.34 -2.78 -7.10
CA ALA A 343 -8.15 -2.10 -6.11
C ALA A 343 -9.61 -2.60 -6.06
N GLY A 344 -10.00 -3.52 -6.94
CA GLY A 344 -11.36 -4.06 -7.04
C GLY A 344 -12.32 -3.15 -7.80
N ILE A 345 -11.78 -2.25 -8.63
CA ILE A 345 -12.57 -1.33 -9.45
C ILE A 345 -12.64 -1.88 -10.87
N HIS A 346 -13.85 -2.18 -11.32
CA HIS A 346 -14.12 -2.63 -12.68
C HIS A 346 -14.87 -1.51 -13.42
N GLU A 347 -14.24 -0.93 -14.44
CA GLU A 347 -14.89 0.06 -15.30
C GLU A 347 -15.80 -0.65 -16.31
N THR A 348 -17.07 -0.25 -16.35
CA THR A 348 -18.05 -0.80 -17.31
C THR A 348 -17.65 -0.40 -18.72
N GLY A 349 -17.39 -1.37 -19.58
CA GLY A 349 -16.99 -1.15 -20.99
C GLY A 349 -15.55 -1.56 -21.33
N LYS A 350 -14.69 -1.79 -20.33
CA LYS A 350 -13.32 -2.30 -20.50
C LYS A 350 -13.13 -3.69 -19.87
N LEU A 351 -14.21 -4.44 -19.68
CA LEU A 351 -14.17 -5.78 -19.10
C LEU A 351 -13.51 -6.74 -20.11
N GLY A 352 -12.29 -7.19 -19.80
CA GLY A 352 -11.64 -8.31 -20.48
C GLY A 352 -10.94 -7.99 -21.78
N GLY A 353 -10.58 -6.73 -22.05
CA GLY A 353 -9.72 -6.36 -23.18
C GLY A 353 -8.22 -6.52 -22.86
N LYS A 354 -7.39 -6.53 -23.90
CA LYS A 354 -5.92 -6.50 -23.83
C LYS A 354 -5.38 -5.51 -22.80
N ASP A 355 -6.04 -4.37 -22.63
CA ASP A 355 -5.64 -3.28 -21.73
C ASP A 355 -5.54 -3.71 -20.24
N GLY A 356 -6.39 -4.63 -19.78
CA GLY A 356 -6.36 -5.10 -18.39
C GLY A 356 -5.20 -6.05 -18.11
N GLY A 357 -4.81 -6.86 -19.08
CA GLY A 357 -3.63 -7.73 -19.02
C GLY A 357 -2.34 -6.89 -19.01
N GLU A 358 -2.22 -5.96 -19.95
CA GLU A 358 -1.05 -5.08 -20.06
C GLU A 358 -0.82 -4.24 -18.79
N GLN A 359 -1.87 -3.69 -18.17
CA GLN A 359 -1.75 -2.97 -16.89
C GLN A 359 -1.30 -3.86 -15.72
N ASN A 360 -1.74 -5.12 -15.70
CA ASN A 360 -1.29 -6.07 -14.68
C ASN A 360 0.16 -6.50 -14.88
N ASP A 361 0.60 -6.64 -16.14
CA ASP A 361 1.99 -6.94 -16.46
C ASP A 361 2.91 -5.76 -16.13
N GLU A 362 2.49 -4.53 -16.45
CA GLU A 362 3.21 -3.32 -16.03
C GLU A 362 3.33 -3.22 -14.50
N TYR A 363 2.25 -3.49 -13.76
CA TYR A 363 2.26 -3.55 -12.30
C TYR A 363 3.22 -4.62 -11.78
N LYS A 364 3.21 -5.81 -12.38
CA LYS A 364 4.15 -6.89 -12.05
C LYS A 364 5.59 -6.45 -12.22
N ASP A 365 5.92 -5.86 -13.37
CA ASP A 365 7.30 -5.54 -13.72
C ASP A 365 7.81 -4.28 -13.00
N SER A 366 6.97 -3.27 -12.81
CA SER A 366 7.36 -1.99 -12.22
C SER A 366 7.26 -1.95 -10.69
N VAL A 367 6.38 -2.76 -10.08
CA VAL A 367 6.11 -2.70 -8.64
C VAL A 367 6.41 -4.02 -7.94
N VAL A 368 5.83 -5.14 -8.42
CA VAL A 368 5.92 -6.42 -7.71
C VAL A 368 7.32 -7.01 -7.80
N THR A 369 7.89 -7.08 -9.00
CA THR A 369 9.21 -7.70 -9.22
C THR A 369 10.33 -6.96 -8.48
N PRO A 370 10.46 -5.62 -8.55
CA PRO A 370 11.47 -4.90 -7.77
C PRO A 370 11.31 -5.09 -6.25
N GLY A 371 10.07 -5.03 -5.75
CA GLY A 371 9.81 -5.26 -4.32
C GLY A 371 10.17 -6.66 -3.86
N ARG A 372 9.86 -7.69 -4.66
CA ARG A 372 10.26 -9.08 -4.39
C ARG A 372 11.78 -9.25 -4.38
N ASN A 373 12.47 -8.61 -5.32
CA ASN A 373 13.93 -8.65 -5.36
C ASN A 373 14.56 -8.01 -4.12
N GLU A 374 13.99 -6.95 -3.60
CA GLU A 374 14.44 -6.34 -2.34
C GLU A 374 14.27 -7.31 -1.17
N VAL A 375 13.10 -7.92 -1.00
CA VAL A 375 12.88 -8.94 0.04
C VAL A 375 13.84 -10.11 -0.13
N THR A 376 13.98 -10.65 -1.35
CA THR A 376 14.87 -11.78 -1.66
C THR A 376 16.30 -11.47 -1.25
N SER A 377 16.82 -10.30 -1.60
CA SER A 377 18.20 -9.94 -1.28
C SER A 377 18.49 -9.89 0.23
N HIS A 378 17.52 -9.44 1.02
CA HIS A 378 17.61 -9.44 2.49
C HIS A 378 17.57 -10.87 3.06
N ILE A 379 16.67 -11.70 2.56
CA ILE A 379 16.53 -13.08 3.04
C ILE A 379 17.73 -13.95 2.63
N ASP A 380 18.25 -13.80 1.40
CA ASP A 380 19.46 -14.49 0.96
C ASP A 380 20.65 -14.21 1.87
N ARG A 381 20.82 -12.94 2.25
CA ARG A 381 21.87 -12.56 3.19
C ARG A 381 21.66 -13.22 4.58
N LEU A 382 20.42 -13.27 5.07
CA LEU A 382 20.11 -13.93 6.33
C LEU A 382 20.37 -15.44 6.26
N ILE A 383 20.10 -16.09 5.13
CA ILE A 383 20.41 -17.52 4.91
C ILE A 383 21.92 -17.76 4.99
N VAL A 384 22.72 -16.91 4.32
CA VAL A 384 24.19 -17.00 4.37
C VAL A 384 24.69 -16.90 5.80
N ASP A 385 24.22 -15.91 6.56
CA ASP A 385 24.66 -15.66 7.93
C ASP A 385 24.14 -16.72 8.93
N ALA A 386 22.93 -17.26 8.72
CA ALA A 386 22.35 -18.29 9.59
C ALA A 386 23.01 -19.67 9.40
N PHE A 387 23.36 -20.02 8.17
CA PHE A 387 23.80 -21.36 7.82
C PHE A 387 25.28 -21.47 7.47
N ASP A 388 26.01 -20.35 7.47
CA ASP A 388 27.44 -20.29 7.11
C ASP A 388 27.70 -20.87 5.71
N THR A 389 26.85 -20.48 4.75
CA THR A 389 26.91 -20.93 3.35
C THR A 389 27.60 -19.89 2.48
N ALA A 390 28.12 -20.31 1.32
CA ALA A 390 28.65 -19.34 0.38
C ALA A 390 27.51 -18.54 -0.28
N PRO A 391 27.74 -17.24 -0.56
CA PRO A 391 26.77 -16.45 -1.32
C PRO A 391 26.48 -17.10 -2.67
N GLY A 392 25.20 -17.35 -2.97
CA GLY A 392 24.76 -17.99 -4.20
C GLY A 392 24.53 -19.50 -4.15
N ASP A 393 24.92 -20.18 -3.05
CA ASP A 393 24.62 -21.61 -2.87
C ASP A 393 23.11 -21.88 -2.75
N PHE A 394 22.40 -20.96 -2.08
CA PHE A 394 20.96 -21.01 -1.89
C PHE A 394 20.35 -19.65 -2.16
N HIS A 395 19.18 -19.65 -2.79
CA HIS A 395 18.42 -18.46 -3.09
C HIS A 395 16.99 -18.61 -2.61
N PHE A 396 16.50 -17.59 -1.90
CA PHE A 396 15.09 -17.43 -1.64
C PHE A 396 14.41 -16.85 -2.89
N GLU A 397 13.38 -17.49 -3.38
CA GLU A 397 12.69 -17.08 -4.59
C GLU A 397 11.19 -17.13 -4.37
N PHE A 398 10.49 -16.03 -4.63
CA PHE A 398 9.04 -16.08 -4.73
C PHE A 398 8.61 -16.85 -5.96
N GLU A 399 7.55 -17.65 -5.85
CA GLU A 399 6.95 -18.25 -7.03
C GLU A 399 6.51 -17.14 -8.01
N PRO A 400 6.54 -17.40 -9.32
CA PRO A 400 6.16 -16.43 -10.31
C PRO A 400 4.80 -15.80 -9.99
N TYR A 401 4.75 -14.47 -10.04
CA TYR A 401 3.50 -13.75 -9.93
C TYR A 401 2.75 -13.96 -11.23
N ASN A 402 1.80 -14.89 -11.20
CA ASN A 402 1.11 -15.33 -12.40
C ASN A 402 -0.04 -14.36 -12.71
N THR A 403 0.13 -13.57 -13.77
CA THR A 403 -0.91 -12.75 -14.39
C THR A 403 -1.46 -13.45 -15.65
N ASP A 404 -0.93 -14.64 -15.96
CA ASP A 404 -1.17 -15.29 -17.23
C ASP A 404 -2.66 -15.59 -17.41
N ASP A 405 -3.22 -15.08 -18.48
CA ASP A 405 -4.45 -15.57 -19.02
C ASP A 405 -4.13 -16.92 -19.70
N VAL A 406 -4.55 -18.01 -19.06
CA VAL A 406 -4.32 -19.39 -19.54
C VAL A 406 -4.75 -19.54 -21.01
N LEU A 407 -5.75 -18.75 -21.43
CA LEU A 407 -6.24 -18.73 -22.80
C LEU A 407 -5.23 -18.04 -23.75
N GLN A 408 -4.69 -16.90 -23.33
CA GLN A 408 -3.70 -16.15 -24.13
C GLN A 408 -2.41 -16.94 -24.30
N ASP A 409 -1.96 -17.57 -23.25
CA ASP A 409 -0.79 -18.44 -23.24
C ASP A 409 -0.99 -19.65 -24.15
N ALA A 410 -2.17 -20.29 -24.09
CA ALA A 410 -2.49 -21.39 -24.99
C ALA A 410 -2.53 -20.95 -26.48
N GLN A 411 -2.97 -19.71 -26.74
CA GLN A 411 -2.94 -19.12 -28.10
C GLN A 411 -1.51 -18.87 -28.56
N VAL A 412 -0.63 -18.36 -27.71
CA VAL A 412 0.79 -18.15 -28.02
C VAL A 412 1.49 -19.48 -28.29
N ASP A 413 1.25 -20.49 -27.42
CA ASP A 413 1.80 -21.83 -27.62
C ASP A 413 1.27 -22.46 -28.91
N ALA A 414 -0.01 -22.24 -29.28
CA ALA A 414 -0.58 -22.70 -30.53
C ALA A 414 0.11 -22.04 -31.75
N ILE A 415 0.38 -20.72 -31.70
CA ILE A 415 1.11 -20.00 -32.73
C ILE A 415 2.54 -20.55 -32.88
N TYR A 416 3.24 -20.78 -31.76
CA TYR A 416 4.60 -21.35 -31.81
C TYR A 416 4.64 -22.77 -32.38
N LEU A 417 3.61 -23.58 -32.08
CA LEU A 417 3.45 -24.92 -32.67
C LEU A 417 3.16 -24.85 -34.18
N GLU A 418 2.27 -23.94 -34.60
CA GLU A 418 1.88 -23.73 -35.99
C GLU A 418 3.06 -23.25 -36.85
N HIS A 419 3.85 -22.32 -36.30
CA HIS A 419 5.04 -21.79 -36.98
C HIS A 419 6.29 -22.64 -36.78
N GLN A 420 6.18 -23.82 -36.20
CA GLN A 420 7.28 -24.77 -35.99
C GLN A 420 8.45 -24.24 -35.14
N VAL A 421 8.18 -23.27 -34.28
CA VAL A 421 9.18 -22.67 -33.37
C VAL A 421 9.50 -23.61 -32.21
N VAL A 422 8.50 -24.35 -31.71
CA VAL A 422 8.61 -25.30 -30.61
C VAL A 422 7.94 -26.63 -30.96
N THR A 423 8.35 -27.69 -30.27
CA THR A 423 7.73 -29.00 -30.41
C THR A 423 6.56 -29.17 -29.41
N PRO A 424 5.56 -30.03 -29.73
CA PRO A 424 4.49 -30.36 -28.78
C PRO A 424 5.02 -30.89 -27.43
N GLY A 425 6.12 -31.64 -27.47
CA GLY A 425 6.78 -32.11 -26.25
C GLY A 425 7.36 -31.01 -25.38
N ALA A 426 7.94 -29.98 -25.99
CA ALA A 426 8.43 -28.82 -25.26
C ALA A 426 7.30 -28.01 -24.59
N VAL A 427 6.17 -27.84 -25.27
CA VAL A 427 4.98 -27.21 -24.70
C VAL A 427 4.39 -28.06 -23.59
N ALA A 428 4.28 -29.38 -23.78
CA ALA A 428 3.78 -30.29 -22.76
C ALA A 428 4.67 -30.30 -21.50
N ALA A 429 5.98 -30.33 -21.66
CA ALA A 429 6.93 -30.28 -20.53
C ALA A 429 6.85 -28.93 -19.77
N LYS A 430 6.61 -27.82 -20.47
CA LYS A 430 6.45 -26.50 -19.86
C LYS A 430 5.14 -26.37 -19.08
N ARG A 431 4.02 -26.85 -19.68
CA ARG A 431 2.68 -26.66 -19.11
C ARG A 431 2.26 -27.76 -18.14
N PHE A 432 2.73 -28.95 -18.35
CA PHE A 432 2.33 -30.15 -17.62
C PHE A 432 3.55 -30.98 -17.23
N PRO A 433 4.47 -30.44 -16.39
CA PRO A 433 5.72 -31.11 -16.04
C PRO A 433 5.52 -32.43 -15.31
N GLU A 434 4.33 -32.68 -14.77
CA GLU A 434 3.98 -33.91 -14.04
C GLU A 434 3.53 -35.05 -14.98
N LEU A 435 3.23 -34.73 -16.24
CA LEU A 435 2.80 -35.77 -17.21
C LEU A 435 4.02 -36.46 -17.85
N PRO A 436 3.94 -37.78 -18.06
CA PRO A 436 4.99 -38.48 -18.77
C PRO A 436 5.09 -37.98 -20.21
N PRO A 437 6.30 -38.00 -20.82
CA PRO A 437 6.50 -37.60 -22.20
C PRO A 437 5.59 -38.36 -23.16
N ILE A 438 4.89 -37.65 -24.04
CA ILE A 438 4.01 -38.25 -25.05
C ILE A 438 4.88 -38.73 -26.21
N ALA A 439 4.78 -39.99 -26.59
CA ALA A 439 5.52 -40.56 -27.71
C ALA A 439 5.25 -39.79 -29.02
N GLY A 440 6.31 -39.38 -29.70
CA GLY A 440 6.22 -38.58 -30.94
C GLY A 440 6.05 -37.08 -30.77
N SER A 441 5.95 -36.56 -29.51
CA SER A 441 5.82 -35.13 -29.24
C SER A 441 7.11 -34.30 -29.47
N GLU A 442 8.23 -34.97 -29.74
CA GLU A 442 9.52 -34.33 -30.07
C GLU A 442 9.61 -33.88 -31.54
N GLN A 443 8.66 -34.30 -32.36
CA GLN A 443 8.65 -33.92 -33.78
C GLN A 443 7.86 -32.61 -33.95
N VAL A 444 8.40 -31.75 -34.79
CA VAL A 444 7.71 -30.51 -35.18
C VAL A 444 6.45 -30.86 -35.98
N LEU A 445 5.33 -30.25 -35.66
CA LEU A 445 4.08 -30.50 -36.41
C LEU A 445 4.25 -30.08 -37.86
N PRO A 446 3.68 -30.85 -38.81
CA PRO A 446 3.74 -30.46 -40.21
C PRO A 446 3.02 -29.12 -40.43
N TYR A 447 3.65 -28.22 -41.20
CA TYR A 447 3.08 -26.92 -41.52
C TYR A 447 1.70 -27.09 -42.20
N LYS A 448 0.66 -26.61 -41.56
CA LYS A 448 -0.66 -26.52 -42.21
C LYS A 448 -0.62 -25.39 -43.22
N THR A 449 -0.50 -25.69 -44.51
CA THR A 449 -0.87 -24.73 -45.52
C THR A 449 -2.29 -24.26 -45.24
N ALA A 450 -2.47 -22.94 -45.13
CA ALA A 450 -3.71 -22.30 -44.74
C ALA A 450 -4.88 -22.79 -45.64
N THR A 451 -5.54 -23.82 -45.19
CA THR A 451 -6.91 -24.11 -45.59
C THR A 451 -7.75 -23.17 -44.75
N THR A 452 -8.40 -22.22 -45.37
CA THR A 452 -9.38 -21.34 -44.73
C THR A 452 -10.26 -22.19 -43.82
N ALA A 453 -10.06 -22.08 -42.51
CA ALA A 453 -10.93 -22.71 -41.52
C ALA A 453 -12.34 -22.16 -41.75
N THR A 454 -13.24 -23.01 -42.17
CA THR A 454 -14.64 -22.65 -42.34
C THR A 454 -15.25 -22.42 -40.95
N ALA A 455 -16.26 -21.57 -40.84
CA ALA A 455 -16.96 -21.29 -39.59
C ALA A 455 -17.46 -22.56 -38.89
N ASP A 456 -17.61 -23.65 -39.61
CA ASP A 456 -17.99 -24.98 -39.08
C ASP A 456 -16.86 -25.68 -38.30
N ASP A 457 -15.60 -25.47 -38.69
CA ASP A 457 -14.45 -26.06 -37.97
C ASP A 457 -14.24 -25.41 -36.57
N LEU A 458 -14.47 -24.11 -36.46
CA LEU A 458 -14.43 -23.36 -35.22
C LEU A 458 -15.60 -23.76 -34.29
N GLY A 459 -16.78 -24.03 -34.85
CA GLY A 459 -17.95 -24.51 -34.11
C GLY A 459 -17.73 -25.91 -33.52
N GLY A 460 -17.04 -26.78 -34.23
CA GLY A 460 -16.68 -28.12 -33.77
C GLY A 460 -15.69 -28.10 -32.59
N LEU A 461 -14.67 -27.24 -32.67
CA LEU A 461 -13.66 -27.07 -31.60
C LEU A 461 -14.29 -26.47 -30.33
N GLN A 462 -15.14 -25.47 -30.47
CA GLN A 462 -15.84 -24.87 -29.32
C GLN A 462 -16.77 -25.87 -28.63
N LYS A 463 -17.39 -26.79 -29.37
CA LYS A 463 -18.23 -27.85 -28.82
C LYS A 463 -17.40 -28.87 -28.03
N GLN A 464 -16.26 -29.30 -28.57
CA GLN A 464 -15.34 -30.22 -27.88
C GLN A 464 -14.76 -29.61 -26.58
N ILE A 465 -14.42 -28.34 -26.58
CA ILE A 465 -13.93 -27.64 -25.38
C ILE A 465 -15.02 -27.54 -24.31
N ARG A 466 -16.28 -27.29 -24.71
CA ARG A 466 -17.42 -27.29 -23.78
C ARG A 466 -17.72 -28.68 -23.19
N GLU A 467 -17.60 -29.72 -23.99
CA GLU A 467 -17.79 -31.12 -23.54
C GLU A 467 -16.69 -31.53 -22.54
N MET A 468 -15.44 -31.13 -22.76
CA MET A 468 -14.32 -31.38 -21.84
C MET A 468 -14.42 -30.54 -20.55
N ALA A 469 -14.96 -29.32 -20.61
CA ALA A 469 -15.15 -28.46 -19.44
C ALA A 469 -16.37 -28.85 -18.57
N GLY A 470 -17.34 -29.56 -19.16
CA GLY A 470 -18.51 -30.05 -18.47
C GLY A 470 -18.35 -31.45 -17.82
N ALA A 471 -17.20 -32.09 -17.99
CA ALA A 471 -16.90 -33.43 -17.48
C ALA A 471 -16.03 -33.43 -16.20
N ARG A 472 -15.94 -32.29 -15.51
CA ARG A 472 -15.26 -32.15 -14.21
C ARG A 472 -16.22 -31.65 -13.14
#